data_3fc0e0d628ff7f6a4e70f2c9d870ab2d
#
_entry.id   3fc0e0d628ff7f6a4e70f2c9d870ab2d
#
_cell.length_a   1.000
_cell.length_b   1.000
_cell.length_c   1.000
_cell.angle_alpha   90.00
_cell.angle_beta   90.00
_cell.angle_gamma   90.00
#
_symmetry.space_group_name_H-M   'P 1'
#
loop_
_entity.id
_entity.type
_entity.pdbx_description
1 polymer ?
#
loop_
_entity_poly.entity_id
_entity_poly.type
_entity_poly.pdbx_seq_one_letter_code
_entity_poly.pdbx_strand_id
1 'polypeptide(L)'
;MKTVNIQRLARVTIVTAALALSSSALAEGEATRDVPRYAGALTFAPDGTLFVGDNISSAIFAYKTDQVQPEQLDPKAPPLELDSVDKRIASIVHSKIGHVEINGMAVHPTSREIYLSVSRHSSGGVAPAIVKVSLTGKINEFKLNSPARSEFKIKDAPTADQHFADRAGQWPVPSPEQYHKKATTPMRSMTIVDMKFHDGELFIAGISNEEFASTLRRVPYPFTDEISETKIKIYHDAHGQWETRAPIRAMTFAKVDGKDTLIGAYTCSPIVLIPVEDLKNGAQIEGHVIGDMGNGQPISMFIFKYNGEDSLFVTNAAHDPRVIPIASLQHAKVITEADSNHQPILDTTGLPAGVVGKAVMFVGSSLHADLLDDKFIISLTRNANSGNLNLESLPTFPLPSGLNEIWSEYDFKPLKKN
;
A
#
# COMPACT_ATOMS: atom_id res chain seq x y z
N MET A 1 -63.35 58.44 -40.37
CA MET A 1 -62.19 59.30 -40.81
C MET A 1 -60.89 58.60 -40.50
N LYS A 2 -60.08 58.42 -41.54
CA LYS A 2 -58.65 58.16 -41.63
C LYS A 2 -58.20 56.76 -41.19
N THR A 3 -58.03 55.84 -42.07
CA THR A 3 -56.86 55.44 -42.89
C THR A 3 -55.85 54.64 -42.12
N VAL A 4 -55.88 53.33 -42.28
CA VAL A 4 -54.99 52.44 -43.05
C VAL A 4 -53.48 52.66 -42.77
N ASN A 5 -52.83 51.67 -42.22
CA ASN A 5 -51.62 51.21 -42.93
C ASN A 5 -51.32 49.74 -42.70
N ILE A 6 -51.22 49.03 -43.79
CA ILE A 6 -50.84 47.65 -43.93
C ILE A 6 -49.30 47.61 -43.84
N GLN A 7 -48.72 46.89 -42.88
CA GLN A 7 -47.32 46.51 -43.00
C GLN A 7 -47.19 44.99 -43.05
N ARG A 8 -46.47 44.59 -44.06
CA ARG A 8 -46.16 43.23 -44.51
C ARG A 8 -45.51 42.42 -43.39
N LEU A 9 -46.12 41.29 -43.04
CA LEU A 9 -45.45 40.25 -42.30
C LEU A 9 -44.48 39.52 -43.25
N ALA A 10 -43.19 39.74 -43.05
CA ALA A 10 -42.16 38.87 -43.57
C ALA A 10 -42.16 37.60 -42.74
N ARG A 11 -42.48 36.49 -43.37
CA ARG A 11 -42.30 35.15 -42.80
C ARG A 11 -40.80 34.88 -42.68
N VAL A 12 -40.27 34.94 -41.50
CA VAL A 12 -38.96 34.38 -41.14
C VAL A 12 -39.19 32.91 -40.89
N THR A 13 -38.79 32.08 -41.82
CA THR A 13 -38.71 30.63 -41.63
C THR A 13 -37.49 30.37 -40.75
N ILE A 14 -37.74 30.14 -39.44
CA ILE A 14 -36.72 29.64 -38.53
C ILE A 14 -36.54 28.17 -38.84
N VAL A 15 -35.48 27.86 -39.57
CA VAL A 15 -34.97 26.50 -39.66
C VAL A 15 -34.34 26.16 -38.33
N THR A 16 -35.11 25.51 -37.44
CA THR A 16 -34.58 24.85 -36.25
C THR A 16 -33.75 23.65 -36.72
N ALA A 17 -32.47 23.88 -36.93
CA ALA A 17 -31.51 22.78 -36.96
C ALA A 17 -31.49 22.18 -35.55
N ALA A 18 -32.21 21.08 -35.36
CA ALA A 18 -32.04 20.20 -34.25
C ALA A 18 -30.61 19.62 -34.35
N LEU A 19 -29.67 20.24 -33.63
CA LEU A 19 -28.46 19.56 -33.24
C LEU A 19 -28.89 18.41 -32.33
N ALA A 20 -29.07 17.24 -32.92
CA ALA A 20 -28.95 15.99 -32.17
C ALA A 20 -27.51 15.91 -31.66
N LEU A 21 -27.29 16.42 -30.47
CA LEU A 21 -26.19 15.99 -29.65
C LEU A 21 -26.44 14.50 -29.38
N SER A 22 -25.96 13.68 -30.33
CA SER A 22 -25.66 12.30 -30.03
C SER A 22 -24.65 12.36 -28.87
N SER A 23 -25.15 12.15 -27.66
CA SER A 23 -24.38 11.62 -26.59
C SER A 23 -23.89 10.25 -27.04
N SER A 24 -22.85 10.22 -27.86
CA SER A 24 -21.95 9.10 -27.91
C SER A 24 -21.39 9.04 -26.52
N ALA A 25 -22.09 8.31 -25.63
CA ALA A 25 -21.44 7.64 -24.53
C ALA A 25 -20.21 7.01 -25.17
N LEU A 26 -19.06 7.57 -24.84
CA LEU A 26 -17.80 6.92 -25.01
C LEU A 26 -17.86 5.64 -24.19
N ALA A 27 -18.46 4.59 -24.74
CA ALA A 27 -17.94 3.27 -24.56
C ALA A 27 -16.54 3.39 -25.19
N GLU A 28 -15.58 3.93 -24.42
CA GLU A 28 -14.18 3.68 -24.68
C GLU A 28 -14.06 2.16 -24.63
N GLY A 29 -14.08 1.55 -25.80
CA GLY A 29 -13.56 0.21 -25.93
C GLY A 29 -12.22 0.24 -25.21
N GLU A 30 -11.98 -0.70 -24.29
CA GLU A 30 -10.70 -0.90 -23.64
C GLU A 30 -9.66 -1.13 -24.75
N ALA A 31 -9.20 -0.02 -25.34
CA ALA A 31 -7.96 -0.03 -26.08
C ALA A 31 -6.92 -0.47 -25.06
N THR A 32 -6.36 -1.63 -25.25
CA THR A 32 -5.25 -2.16 -24.46
C THR A 32 -4.16 -1.09 -24.45
N ARG A 33 -4.16 -0.27 -23.39
CA ARG A 33 -3.09 0.72 -23.23
C ARG A 33 -1.82 -0.05 -22.92
N ASP A 34 -0.82 0.20 -23.71
CA ASP A 34 0.48 -0.47 -23.58
C ASP A 34 1.26 -0.11 -22.29
N VAL A 35 0.70 0.67 -21.37
CA VAL A 35 1.36 1.12 -20.13
C VAL A 35 0.36 1.22 -18.97
N PRO A 36 0.79 1.08 -17.71
CA PRO A 36 -0.06 1.31 -16.54
C PRO A 36 -0.68 2.72 -16.57
N ARG A 37 -1.90 2.83 -16.07
CA ARG A 37 -2.58 4.10 -15.82
C ARG A 37 -2.34 4.61 -14.40
N TYR A 38 -1.92 3.72 -13.51
CA TYR A 38 -1.58 3.97 -12.12
C TYR A 38 -0.42 3.07 -11.72
N ALA A 39 0.46 3.53 -10.85
CA ALA A 39 1.49 2.73 -10.23
C ALA A 39 1.26 2.75 -8.71
N GLY A 40 0.74 1.65 -8.19
CA GLY A 40 0.43 1.45 -6.77
C GLY A 40 1.44 0.52 -6.10
N ALA A 41 0.93 -0.60 -5.54
CA ALA A 41 1.75 -1.60 -4.88
C ALA A 41 2.87 -2.12 -5.79
N LEU A 42 4.05 -2.31 -5.21
CA LEU A 42 5.24 -2.87 -5.87
C LEU A 42 5.71 -4.11 -5.13
N THR A 43 6.21 -5.09 -5.88
CA THR A 43 7.00 -6.20 -5.33
C THR A 43 7.95 -6.75 -6.38
N PHE A 44 8.98 -7.47 -5.94
CA PHE A 44 9.91 -8.17 -6.82
C PHE A 44 9.78 -9.68 -6.67
N ALA A 45 9.94 -10.41 -7.79
CA ALA A 45 10.36 -11.81 -7.73
C ALA A 45 11.88 -11.89 -7.49
N PRO A 46 12.38 -13.04 -6.98
CA PRO A 46 13.82 -13.23 -6.74
C PRO A 46 14.70 -13.07 -7.97
N ASP A 47 14.15 -13.27 -9.17
CA ASP A 47 14.85 -13.07 -10.44
C ASP A 47 14.91 -11.60 -10.88
N GLY A 48 14.44 -10.66 -10.04
CA GLY A 48 14.39 -9.23 -10.33
C GLY A 48 13.22 -8.80 -11.22
N THR A 49 12.26 -9.66 -11.47
CA THR A 49 11.02 -9.22 -12.12
C THR A 49 10.24 -8.28 -11.19
N LEU A 50 9.99 -7.06 -11.65
CA LEU A 50 9.19 -6.06 -10.94
C LEU A 50 7.72 -6.23 -11.28
N PHE A 51 6.87 -6.36 -10.27
CA PHE A 51 5.41 -6.31 -10.40
C PHE A 51 4.88 -4.96 -9.96
N VAL A 52 3.99 -4.38 -10.77
CA VAL A 52 3.37 -3.07 -10.57
C VAL A 52 1.87 -3.21 -10.60
N GLY A 53 1.20 -2.89 -9.49
CA GLY A 53 -0.25 -2.90 -9.38
C GLY A 53 -0.86 -1.62 -9.96
N ASP A 54 -1.83 -1.77 -10.86
CA ASP A 54 -2.61 -0.69 -11.45
C ASP A 54 -4.09 -0.82 -11.08
N ASN A 55 -4.52 -0.08 -10.08
CA ASN A 55 -5.91 -0.07 -9.61
C ASN A 55 -6.86 0.57 -10.64
N ILE A 56 -6.40 1.50 -11.48
CA ILE A 56 -7.26 2.13 -12.50
C ILE A 56 -7.62 1.12 -13.59
N SER A 57 -6.66 0.34 -14.05
CA SER A 57 -6.88 -0.69 -15.07
C SER A 57 -7.27 -2.05 -14.48
N SER A 58 -7.23 -2.21 -13.14
CA SER A 58 -7.39 -3.50 -12.44
C SER A 58 -6.45 -4.57 -13.00
N ALA A 59 -5.18 -4.21 -13.14
CA ALA A 59 -4.17 -5.04 -13.77
C ALA A 59 -2.86 -5.04 -13.00
N ILE A 60 -2.07 -6.08 -13.20
CA ILE A 60 -0.69 -6.16 -12.75
C ILE A 60 0.20 -6.20 -13.99
N PHE A 61 1.23 -5.35 -13.99
CA PHE A 61 2.26 -5.34 -15.01
C PHE A 61 3.55 -5.93 -14.45
N ALA A 62 4.16 -6.85 -15.16
CA ALA A 62 5.45 -7.44 -14.82
C ALA A 62 6.54 -6.93 -15.77
N TYR A 63 7.63 -6.44 -15.22
CA TYR A 63 8.76 -5.90 -15.95
C TYR A 63 10.02 -6.68 -15.61
N LYS A 64 10.76 -7.10 -16.63
CA LYS A 64 12.12 -7.54 -16.42
C LYS A 64 13.01 -6.34 -16.14
N THR A 65 13.77 -6.39 -15.06
CA THR A 65 14.75 -5.39 -14.72
C THR A 65 16.16 -5.86 -14.99
N ASP A 66 17.11 -4.94 -15.02
CA ASP A 66 18.51 -5.28 -15.23
C ASP A 66 19.07 -5.98 -13.97
N GLN A 67 19.66 -7.16 -14.15
CA GLN A 67 20.33 -7.92 -13.07
C GLN A 67 21.73 -7.36 -12.80
N VAL A 68 21.79 -6.10 -12.42
CA VAL A 68 23.04 -5.42 -12.09
C VAL A 68 23.44 -5.78 -10.66
N GLN A 69 24.73 -6.09 -10.46
CA GLN A 69 25.26 -6.30 -9.11
C GLN A 69 25.14 -5.02 -8.29
N PRO A 70 25.00 -5.13 -6.96
CA PRO A 70 24.96 -3.94 -6.09
C PRO A 70 26.16 -3.05 -6.33
N GLU A 71 25.93 -1.74 -6.32
CA GLU A 71 26.99 -0.77 -6.32
C GLU A 71 27.92 -1.03 -5.12
N GLN A 72 29.21 -1.18 -5.37
CA GLN A 72 30.18 -1.35 -4.28
C GLN A 72 30.35 0.00 -3.57
N LEU A 73 29.77 0.11 -2.41
CA LEU A 73 29.95 1.25 -1.55
C LEU A 73 31.29 1.15 -0.82
N ASP A 74 31.93 2.29 -0.57
CA ASP A 74 33.01 2.35 0.41
C ASP A 74 32.50 1.81 1.75
N PRO A 75 33.16 0.82 2.36
CA PRO A 75 32.75 0.31 3.68
C PRO A 75 32.65 1.39 4.79
N LYS A 76 33.28 2.55 4.55
CA LYS A 76 33.21 3.72 5.43
C LYS A 76 32.17 4.76 4.98
N ALA A 77 31.52 4.54 3.82
CA ALA A 77 30.47 5.46 3.38
C ALA A 77 29.31 5.45 4.40
N PRO A 78 28.73 6.61 4.67
CA PRO A 78 27.53 6.65 5.51
C PRO A 78 26.38 5.89 4.81
N PRO A 79 25.46 5.35 5.59
CA PRO A 79 24.22 4.80 5.04
C PRO A 79 23.52 5.80 4.14
N LEU A 80 22.71 5.29 3.19
CA LEU A 80 21.92 6.15 2.30
C LEU A 80 21.01 7.07 3.12
N GLU A 81 21.14 8.37 2.89
CA GLU A 81 20.33 9.41 3.51
C GLU A 81 20.02 10.48 2.46
N LEU A 82 18.74 10.59 2.09
CA LEU A 82 18.25 11.53 1.10
C LEU A 82 17.15 12.40 1.67
N ASP A 83 17.51 13.64 1.96
CA ASP A 83 16.54 14.66 2.35
C ASP A 83 15.66 15.10 1.20
N SER A 84 14.38 15.37 1.52
CA SER A 84 13.41 15.95 0.58
C SER A 84 13.33 15.15 -0.73
N VAL A 85 13.28 13.82 -0.61
CA VAL A 85 13.24 12.92 -1.78
C VAL A 85 12.03 13.19 -2.68
N ASP A 86 10.89 13.59 -2.10
CA ASP A 86 9.68 14.01 -2.81
C ASP A 86 9.95 15.18 -3.79
N LYS A 87 10.75 16.17 -3.37
CA LYS A 87 11.13 17.30 -4.22
C LYS A 87 12.09 16.90 -5.34
N ARG A 88 13.02 16.00 -5.02
CA ARG A 88 13.97 15.46 -6.00
C ARG A 88 13.23 14.63 -7.05
N ILE A 89 12.30 13.78 -6.63
CA ILE A 89 11.45 13.00 -7.52
C ILE A 89 10.62 13.93 -8.41
N ALA A 90 9.98 14.96 -7.85
CA ALA A 90 9.18 15.92 -8.63
C ALA A 90 9.99 16.51 -9.80
N SER A 91 11.25 16.84 -9.56
CA SER A 91 12.16 17.32 -10.64
C SER A 91 12.41 16.25 -11.71
N ILE A 92 12.67 15.00 -11.32
CA ILE A 92 12.98 13.90 -12.25
C ILE A 92 11.77 13.54 -13.13
N VAL A 93 10.58 13.50 -12.53
CA VAL A 93 9.35 13.16 -13.26
C VAL A 93 8.66 14.37 -13.89
N HIS A 94 9.35 15.50 -13.98
CA HIS A 94 8.84 16.76 -14.57
C HIS A 94 7.50 17.22 -14.00
N SER A 95 7.36 17.15 -12.67
CA SER A 95 6.16 17.58 -11.93
C SER A 95 6.46 18.77 -11.01
N LYS A 96 5.41 19.41 -10.53
CA LYS A 96 5.57 20.48 -9.51
C LYS A 96 5.77 19.86 -8.13
N ILE A 97 6.52 20.55 -7.28
CA ILE A 97 6.63 20.21 -5.85
C ILE A 97 5.23 20.24 -5.22
N GLY A 98 4.91 19.21 -4.42
CA GLY A 98 3.58 19.03 -3.83
C GLY A 98 2.54 18.38 -4.76
N HIS A 99 2.91 18.07 -6.02
CA HIS A 99 2.07 17.37 -6.99
C HIS A 99 2.55 15.93 -7.24
N VAL A 100 3.39 15.41 -6.37
CA VAL A 100 3.91 14.03 -6.41
C VAL A 100 3.47 13.30 -5.16
N GLU A 101 2.94 12.10 -5.33
CA GLU A 101 2.57 11.17 -4.27
C GLU A 101 3.35 9.87 -4.47
N ILE A 102 3.96 9.35 -3.41
CA ILE A 102 4.65 8.05 -3.41
C ILE A 102 3.65 7.02 -2.90
N ASN A 103 3.35 6.02 -3.74
CA ASN A 103 2.28 5.05 -3.49
C ASN A 103 2.79 3.70 -2.97
N GLY A 104 4.06 3.39 -3.23
CA GLY A 104 4.66 2.12 -2.85
C GLY A 104 6.17 2.15 -3.00
N MET A 105 6.82 1.20 -2.34
CA MET A 105 8.26 1.01 -2.35
C MET A 105 8.61 -0.46 -2.37
N ALA A 106 9.65 -0.83 -3.12
CA ALA A 106 10.24 -2.15 -3.11
C ALA A 106 11.74 -2.08 -3.40
N VAL A 107 12.52 -2.93 -2.74
CA VAL A 107 13.97 -3.04 -2.95
C VAL A 107 14.24 -4.15 -3.96
N HIS A 108 15.05 -3.86 -4.96
CA HIS A 108 15.45 -4.85 -5.95
C HIS A 108 16.35 -5.93 -5.32
N PRO A 109 16.04 -7.22 -5.48
CA PRO A 109 16.69 -8.31 -4.72
C PRO A 109 18.20 -8.44 -4.97
N THR A 110 18.66 -8.07 -6.17
CA THR A 110 20.09 -8.18 -6.54
C THR A 110 20.79 -6.83 -6.45
N SER A 111 20.34 -5.80 -7.19
CA SER A 111 21.04 -4.50 -7.25
C SER A 111 20.86 -3.64 -6.00
N ARG A 112 19.86 -3.95 -5.17
CA ARG A 112 19.48 -3.17 -3.98
C ARG A 112 19.05 -1.73 -4.29
N GLU A 113 18.81 -1.41 -5.56
CA GLU A 113 18.17 -0.15 -5.93
C GLU A 113 16.75 -0.13 -5.34
N ILE A 114 16.35 1.04 -4.85
CA ILE A 114 15.03 1.25 -4.26
C ILE A 114 14.09 1.76 -5.36
N TYR A 115 13.01 1.04 -5.62
CA TYR A 115 11.97 1.41 -6.56
C TYR A 115 10.81 2.05 -5.83
N LEU A 116 10.38 3.22 -6.31
CA LEU A 116 9.26 3.97 -5.77
C LEU A 116 8.22 4.17 -6.86
N SER A 117 7.01 3.73 -6.61
CA SER A 117 5.86 4.05 -7.47
C SER A 117 5.30 5.42 -7.12
N VAL A 118 4.97 6.19 -8.15
CA VAL A 118 4.69 7.61 -8.03
C VAL A 118 3.46 7.99 -8.84
N SER A 119 2.58 8.79 -8.24
CA SER A 119 1.53 9.52 -8.92
C SER A 119 1.93 10.97 -9.16
N ARG A 120 1.84 11.41 -10.41
CA ARG A 120 2.00 12.82 -10.80
C ARG A 120 0.64 13.45 -10.99
N HIS A 121 0.28 14.40 -10.15
CA HIS A 121 -0.99 15.09 -10.22
C HIS A 121 -0.90 16.33 -11.12
N SER A 122 -1.87 16.51 -12.01
CA SER A 122 -2.00 17.67 -12.90
C SER A 122 -3.46 18.02 -13.14
N SER A 123 -3.73 19.14 -13.82
CA SER A 123 -5.08 19.49 -14.26
C SER A 123 -5.69 18.47 -15.25
N GLY A 124 -4.86 17.68 -15.91
CA GLY A 124 -5.26 16.60 -16.82
C GLY A 124 -5.50 15.25 -16.13
N GLY A 125 -5.36 15.19 -14.80
CA GLY A 125 -5.52 13.96 -14.02
C GLY A 125 -4.21 13.44 -13.42
N VAL A 126 -4.20 12.16 -13.09
CA VAL A 126 -3.07 11.46 -12.49
C VAL A 126 -2.32 10.67 -13.55
N ALA A 127 -1.00 10.77 -13.57
CA ALA A 127 -0.14 9.98 -14.43
C ALA A 127 0.88 9.18 -13.60
N PRO A 128 1.10 7.89 -13.90
CA PRO A 128 2.06 7.06 -13.17
C PRO A 128 3.50 7.38 -13.55
N ALA A 129 4.39 7.16 -12.62
CA ALA A 129 5.83 7.04 -12.85
C ALA A 129 6.41 6.01 -11.88
N ILE A 130 7.55 5.45 -12.22
CA ILE A 130 8.39 4.70 -11.27
C ILE A 130 9.76 5.34 -11.32
N VAL A 131 10.32 5.60 -10.17
CA VAL A 131 11.72 6.03 -10.04
C VAL A 131 12.52 4.98 -9.30
N LYS A 132 13.79 4.88 -9.62
CA LYS A 132 14.74 4.03 -8.92
C LYS A 132 15.84 4.89 -8.32
N VAL A 133 16.19 4.58 -7.09
CA VAL A 133 17.22 5.26 -6.31
C VAL A 133 18.35 4.28 -6.08
N SER A 134 19.55 4.63 -6.52
CA SER A 134 20.74 3.82 -6.27
C SER A 134 21.23 3.97 -4.83
N LEU A 135 22.12 3.08 -4.38
CA LEU A 135 22.73 3.16 -3.05
C LEU A 135 23.58 4.43 -2.84
N THR A 136 23.99 5.10 -3.92
CA THR A 136 24.69 6.41 -3.89
C THR A 136 23.73 7.60 -3.92
N GLY A 137 22.41 7.36 -3.90
CA GLY A 137 21.40 8.41 -3.89
C GLY A 137 21.07 9.01 -5.26
N LYS A 138 21.54 8.41 -6.36
CA LYS A 138 21.16 8.83 -7.72
C LYS A 138 19.73 8.37 -8.02
N ILE A 139 18.88 9.30 -8.48
CA ILE A 139 17.50 9.04 -8.85
C ILE A 139 17.36 9.02 -10.36
N ASN A 140 16.74 7.97 -10.92
CA ASN A 140 16.44 7.86 -12.34
C ASN A 140 14.98 7.39 -12.52
N GLU A 141 14.33 7.82 -13.60
CA GLU A 141 13.03 7.32 -13.98
C GLU A 141 13.16 5.92 -14.60
N PHE A 142 12.30 4.99 -14.18
CA PHE A 142 12.17 3.66 -14.78
C PHE A 142 11.12 3.71 -15.90
N LYS A 143 11.45 3.14 -17.07
CA LYS A 143 10.59 3.21 -18.25
C LYS A 143 9.44 2.21 -18.19
N LEU A 144 8.22 2.69 -18.01
CA LEU A 144 6.99 1.88 -17.97
C LEU A 144 6.55 1.36 -19.36
N ASN A 145 7.09 1.88 -20.43
CA ASN A 145 6.80 1.43 -21.80
C ASN A 145 7.79 0.40 -22.34
N SER A 146 8.52 -0.30 -21.46
CA SER A 146 9.47 -1.34 -21.84
C SER A 146 8.78 -2.47 -22.62
N PRO A 147 9.35 -2.95 -23.75
CA PRO A 147 8.79 -4.05 -24.53
C PRO A 147 8.88 -5.41 -23.81
N ALA A 148 9.66 -5.52 -22.73
CA ALA A 148 9.87 -6.75 -22.00
C ALA A 148 8.83 -6.99 -20.89
N ARG A 149 7.73 -6.27 -20.88
CA ARG A 149 6.66 -6.43 -19.90
C ARG A 149 5.65 -7.52 -20.29
N SER A 150 4.94 -8.03 -19.27
CA SER A 150 3.71 -8.81 -19.42
C SER A 150 2.62 -8.23 -18.49
N GLU A 151 1.37 -8.56 -18.75
CA GLU A 151 0.20 -8.02 -18.05
C GLU A 151 -0.73 -9.15 -17.61
N PHE A 152 -1.31 -9.01 -16.41
CA PHE A 152 -2.39 -9.84 -15.90
C PHE A 152 -3.57 -8.96 -15.50
N LYS A 153 -4.79 -9.27 -15.97
CA LYS A 153 -6.01 -8.52 -15.65
C LYS A 153 -6.85 -9.22 -14.60
N ILE A 154 -7.27 -8.47 -13.58
CA ILE A 154 -8.18 -8.91 -12.53
C ILE A 154 -9.62 -8.71 -13.05
N LYS A 155 -10.34 -9.81 -13.27
CA LYS A 155 -11.66 -9.81 -13.90
C LYS A 155 -12.80 -9.49 -12.93
N ASP A 156 -12.64 -9.80 -11.66
CA ASP A 156 -13.63 -9.62 -10.58
C ASP A 156 -13.51 -8.27 -9.84
N ALA A 157 -12.73 -7.34 -10.36
CA ALA A 157 -12.55 -6.01 -9.78
C ALA A 157 -13.86 -5.20 -9.79
N PRO A 158 -14.10 -4.34 -8.79
CA PRO A 158 -15.18 -3.35 -8.82
C PRO A 158 -15.12 -2.49 -10.08
N THR A 159 -16.26 -2.08 -10.64
CA THR A 159 -16.30 -1.20 -11.78
C THR A 159 -15.79 0.21 -11.42
N ALA A 160 -15.38 1.00 -12.43
CA ALA A 160 -14.74 2.30 -12.18
C ALA A 160 -15.68 3.34 -11.53
N ASP A 161 -16.97 3.17 -11.71
CA ASP A 161 -18.04 4.03 -11.20
C ASP A 161 -18.60 3.60 -9.84
N GLN A 162 -18.21 2.42 -9.33
CA GLN A 162 -18.62 1.99 -8.00
C GLN A 162 -17.83 2.72 -6.90
N HIS A 163 -18.55 3.21 -5.91
CA HIS A 163 -17.99 3.89 -4.74
C HIS A 163 -18.37 3.18 -3.45
N PHE A 164 -17.62 3.40 -2.39
CA PHE A 164 -17.95 2.84 -1.07
C PHE A 164 -19.30 3.33 -0.55
N ALA A 165 -19.76 4.51 -0.96
CA ALA A 165 -21.10 5.03 -0.66
C ALA A 165 -22.23 4.13 -1.17
N ASP A 166 -22.04 3.48 -2.31
CA ASP A 166 -23.07 2.66 -2.94
C ASP A 166 -23.41 1.41 -2.09
N ARG A 167 -22.53 1.07 -1.16
CA ARG A 167 -22.69 -0.01 -0.18
C ARG A 167 -22.90 0.47 1.25
N ALA A 168 -23.06 1.78 1.47
CA ALA A 168 -23.16 2.37 2.80
C ALA A 168 -24.33 1.84 3.64
N GLY A 169 -25.45 1.43 3.01
CA GLY A 169 -26.58 0.83 3.70
C GLY A 169 -26.30 -0.54 4.33
N GLN A 170 -25.14 -1.11 4.07
CA GLN A 170 -24.72 -2.41 4.60
C GLN A 170 -23.73 -2.30 5.78
N TRP A 171 -23.37 -1.07 6.16
CA TRP A 171 -22.45 -0.84 7.28
C TRP A 171 -23.24 -0.27 8.47
N PRO A 172 -23.04 -0.78 9.69
CA PRO A 172 -23.49 -0.10 10.88
C PRO A 172 -22.64 1.15 11.12
N VAL A 173 -22.81 2.17 10.28
CA VAL A 173 -22.04 3.41 10.40
C VAL A 173 -22.83 4.41 11.22
N PRO A 174 -22.27 4.96 12.30
CA PRO A 174 -23.00 5.86 13.21
C PRO A 174 -23.43 7.20 12.59
N SER A 175 -22.81 7.65 11.50
CA SER A 175 -23.25 8.87 10.80
C SER A 175 -22.70 8.95 9.37
N PRO A 176 -23.53 9.25 8.37
CA PRO A 176 -23.10 9.47 7.00
C PRO A 176 -22.10 10.62 6.85
N GLU A 177 -22.21 11.65 7.67
CA GLU A 177 -21.44 12.90 7.54
C GLU A 177 -19.95 12.73 7.85
N GLN A 178 -19.59 11.87 8.78
CA GLN A 178 -18.18 11.62 9.12
C GLN A 178 -17.42 10.85 8.04
N TYR A 179 -18.13 10.17 7.12
CA TYR A 179 -17.55 9.28 6.13
C TYR A 179 -17.70 9.78 4.68
N HIS A 180 -18.25 10.97 4.45
CA HIS A 180 -18.47 11.51 3.10
C HIS A 180 -17.22 11.49 2.21
N LYS A 181 -16.04 11.75 2.74
CA LYS A 181 -14.80 11.66 1.96
C LYS A 181 -14.44 10.23 1.54
N LYS A 182 -14.71 9.24 2.40
CA LYS A 182 -14.50 7.81 2.08
C LYS A 182 -15.61 7.27 1.17
N ALA A 183 -16.80 7.84 1.29
CA ALA A 183 -17.96 7.45 0.51
C ALA A 183 -17.77 7.71 -1.01
N THR A 184 -17.04 8.75 -1.37
CA THR A 184 -16.74 9.09 -2.78
C THR A 184 -15.49 8.39 -3.32
N THR A 185 -14.77 7.61 -2.50
CA THR A 185 -13.59 6.87 -2.96
C THR A 185 -14.04 5.71 -3.84
N PRO A 186 -13.50 5.57 -5.06
CA PRO A 186 -13.80 4.44 -5.92
C PRO A 186 -13.40 3.12 -5.25
N MET A 187 -14.31 2.14 -5.23
CA MET A 187 -14.01 0.81 -4.67
C MET A 187 -12.84 0.14 -5.38
N ARG A 188 -12.67 0.42 -6.67
CA ARG A 188 -11.57 -0.09 -7.49
C ARG A 188 -10.19 0.27 -6.93
N SER A 189 -10.05 1.38 -6.19
CA SER A 189 -8.79 1.77 -5.53
C SER A 189 -8.27 0.75 -4.52
N MET A 190 -9.12 -0.20 -4.09
CA MET A 190 -8.80 -1.27 -3.14
C MET A 190 -8.69 -2.64 -3.80
N THR A 191 -8.73 -2.73 -5.13
CA THR A 191 -8.58 -4.01 -5.86
C THR A 191 -7.22 -4.65 -5.64
N ILE A 192 -6.17 -3.83 -5.63
CA ILE A 192 -4.77 -4.23 -5.37
C ILE A 192 -4.27 -3.33 -4.25
N VAL A 193 -4.14 -3.88 -3.05
CA VAL A 193 -3.70 -3.14 -1.86
C VAL A 193 -2.25 -3.45 -1.54
N ASP A 194 -1.89 -4.72 -1.56
CA ASP A 194 -0.52 -5.19 -1.39
C ASP A 194 -0.26 -6.40 -2.28
N MET A 195 0.99 -6.61 -2.63
CA MET A 195 1.45 -7.74 -3.43
C MET A 195 2.73 -8.31 -2.85
N LYS A 196 2.85 -9.64 -2.84
CA LYS A 196 4.11 -10.36 -2.52
C LYS A 196 4.30 -11.51 -3.47
N PHE A 197 5.53 -11.72 -3.89
CA PHE A 197 5.92 -12.91 -4.65
C PHE A 197 6.40 -13.97 -3.68
N HIS A 198 5.84 -15.17 -3.77
CA HIS A 198 6.18 -16.29 -2.91
C HIS A 198 6.01 -17.61 -3.66
N ASP A 199 7.01 -18.48 -3.61
CA ASP A 199 7.02 -19.82 -4.17
C ASP A 199 6.48 -19.94 -5.62
N GLY A 200 6.94 -19.04 -6.51
CA GLY A 200 6.55 -19.05 -7.94
C GLY A 200 5.22 -18.37 -8.26
N GLU A 201 4.49 -17.89 -7.26
CA GLU A 201 3.21 -17.23 -7.42
C GLU A 201 3.26 -15.77 -6.92
N LEU A 202 2.48 -14.91 -7.57
CA LEU A 202 2.19 -13.56 -7.11
C LEU A 202 0.92 -13.59 -6.27
N PHE A 203 1.04 -13.25 -4.99
CA PHE A 203 -0.06 -13.06 -4.07
C PHE A 203 -0.51 -11.60 -4.12
N ILE A 204 -1.81 -11.38 -4.28
CA ILE A 204 -2.43 -10.07 -4.47
C ILE A 204 -3.55 -9.92 -3.46
N ALA A 205 -3.36 -9.06 -2.48
CA ALA A 205 -4.38 -8.71 -1.49
C ALA A 205 -5.24 -7.55 -2.00
N GLY A 206 -6.55 -7.64 -1.83
CA GLY A 206 -7.46 -6.59 -2.23
C GLY A 206 -8.92 -6.96 -2.05
N ILE A 207 -9.79 -6.28 -2.78
CA ILE A 207 -11.22 -6.58 -2.80
C ILE A 207 -11.69 -7.04 -4.17
N SER A 208 -12.75 -7.84 -4.19
CA SER A 208 -13.55 -8.17 -5.37
C SER A 208 -14.82 -7.35 -5.41
N ASN A 209 -15.59 -7.49 -6.51
CA ASN A 209 -16.90 -6.87 -6.67
C ASN A 209 -18.04 -7.68 -6.03
N GLU A 210 -17.74 -8.49 -5.04
CA GLU A 210 -18.74 -9.29 -4.33
C GLU A 210 -19.10 -8.69 -2.97
N GLU A 211 -20.15 -9.18 -2.33
CA GLU A 211 -20.50 -8.75 -0.99
C GLU A 211 -19.44 -9.15 0.03
N PHE A 212 -18.98 -10.40 -0.02
CA PHE A 212 -17.76 -10.85 0.66
C PHE A 212 -16.55 -10.42 -0.18
N ALA A 213 -16.13 -9.19 -0.01
CA ALA A 213 -15.18 -8.54 -0.92
C ALA A 213 -13.70 -8.82 -0.59
N SER A 214 -13.35 -9.10 0.68
CA SER A 214 -11.96 -9.38 1.09
C SER A 214 -11.42 -10.59 0.35
N THR A 215 -10.48 -10.39 -0.55
CA THR A 215 -9.98 -11.42 -1.47
C THR A 215 -8.47 -11.43 -1.51
N LEU A 216 -7.90 -12.62 -1.38
CA LEU A 216 -6.51 -12.90 -1.70
C LEU A 216 -6.47 -13.71 -3.00
N ARG A 217 -5.78 -13.19 -4.00
CA ARG A 217 -5.58 -13.86 -5.29
C ARG A 217 -4.17 -14.37 -5.40
N ARG A 218 -3.99 -15.53 -6.00
CA ARG A 218 -2.70 -16.11 -6.35
C ARG A 218 -2.64 -16.34 -7.85
N VAL A 219 -1.59 -15.86 -8.46
CA VAL A 219 -1.39 -15.91 -9.91
C VAL A 219 0.02 -16.46 -10.17
N PRO A 220 0.16 -17.57 -10.90
CA PRO A 220 1.48 -18.11 -11.25
C PRO A 220 2.25 -17.12 -12.12
N TYR A 221 3.55 -17.09 -11.99
CA TYR A 221 4.41 -16.31 -12.88
C TYR A 221 5.50 -17.23 -13.50
N PRO A 222 5.68 -17.19 -14.83
CA PRO A 222 5.05 -16.29 -15.84
C PRO A 222 3.52 -16.38 -15.87
N PHE A 223 2.86 -15.24 -16.11
CA PHE A 223 1.40 -15.15 -16.11
C PHE A 223 0.76 -16.14 -17.07
N THR A 224 -0.24 -16.85 -16.58
CA THR A 224 -1.18 -17.69 -17.33
C THR A 224 -2.60 -17.13 -17.09
N ASP A 225 -3.60 -17.78 -17.70
CA ASP A 225 -5.02 -17.43 -17.40
C ASP A 225 -5.51 -18.03 -16.07
N GLU A 226 -4.65 -18.77 -15.37
CA GLU A 226 -4.99 -19.39 -14.09
C GLU A 226 -4.92 -18.36 -12.96
N ILE A 227 -5.95 -18.37 -12.12
CA ILE A 227 -6.04 -17.59 -10.91
C ILE A 227 -6.67 -18.44 -9.81
N SER A 228 -6.12 -18.36 -8.61
CA SER A 228 -6.72 -18.93 -7.40
C SER A 228 -7.17 -17.80 -6.50
N GLU A 229 -8.42 -17.85 -6.05
CA GLU A 229 -9.04 -16.82 -5.23
C GLU A 229 -9.53 -17.41 -3.92
N THR A 230 -9.16 -16.78 -2.81
CA THR A 230 -9.61 -17.15 -1.47
C THR A 230 -10.24 -15.94 -0.80
N LYS A 231 -11.46 -16.08 -0.29
CA LYS A 231 -12.13 -15.07 0.51
C LYS A 231 -11.72 -15.24 1.96
N ILE A 232 -11.38 -14.13 2.64
CA ILE A 232 -10.86 -14.18 4.00
C ILE A 232 -11.68 -13.25 4.89
N LYS A 233 -12.35 -13.80 5.91
CA LYS A 233 -12.95 -13.00 6.98
C LYS A 233 -12.09 -13.06 8.23
N ILE A 234 -12.15 -12.01 9.01
CA ILE A 234 -11.47 -11.93 10.30
C ILE A 234 -12.46 -11.53 11.39
N TYR A 235 -12.27 -12.04 12.60
CA TYR A 235 -12.93 -11.49 13.76
C TYR A 235 -12.14 -10.28 14.25
N HIS A 236 -12.75 -9.10 14.20
CA HIS A 236 -12.10 -7.88 14.65
C HIS A 236 -12.61 -7.51 16.04
N ASP A 237 -11.80 -7.80 17.04
CA ASP A 237 -12.17 -7.65 18.45
C ASP A 237 -12.58 -6.23 18.82
N ALA A 238 -11.84 -5.24 18.33
CA ALA A 238 -12.14 -3.83 18.54
C ALA A 238 -13.52 -3.38 18.04
N HIS A 239 -14.04 -4.06 17.02
CA HIS A 239 -15.39 -3.82 16.48
C HIS A 239 -16.43 -4.85 16.97
N GLY A 240 -16.00 -5.92 17.64
CA GLY A 240 -16.84 -6.99 18.14
C GLY A 240 -17.61 -7.73 17.03
N GLN A 241 -17.03 -7.86 15.83
CA GLN A 241 -17.72 -8.42 14.67
C GLN A 241 -16.79 -9.11 13.67
N TRP A 242 -17.38 -9.97 12.86
CA TRP A 242 -16.74 -10.53 11.69
C TRP A 242 -16.70 -9.53 10.54
N GLU A 243 -15.52 -9.35 9.94
CA GLU A 243 -15.31 -8.47 8.80
C GLU A 243 -15.00 -9.28 7.53
N THR A 244 -15.80 -9.03 6.48
CA THR A 244 -15.72 -9.72 5.19
C THR A 244 -15.31 -8.78 4.04
N ARG A 245 -15.12 -7.50 4.31
CA ARG A 245 -14.89 -6.48 3.28
C ARG A 245 -13.55 -5.78 3.39
N ALA A 246 -12.92 -5.82 4.57
CA ALA A 246 -11.60 -5.26 4.78
C ALA A 246 -10.55 -6.15 4.12
N PRO A 247 -9.74 -5.65 3.17
CA PRO A 247 -8.64 -6.42 2.63
C PRO A 247 -7.43 -6.42 3.56
N ILE A 248 -6.54 -7.39 3.37
CA ILE A 248 -5.19 -7.32 3.92
C ILE A 248 -4.52 -6.04 3.41
N ARG A 249 -3.93 -5.27 4.33
CA ARG A 249 -3.28 -3.98 4.02
C ARG A 249 -1.79 -4.11 3.76
N ALA A 250 -1.15 -5.03 4.49
CA ALA A 250 0.24 -5.38 4.30
C ALA A 250 0.40 -6.87 4.61
N MET A 251 1.28 -7.56 3.91
CA MET A 251 1.51 -9.00 4.11
C MET A 251 2.96 -9.39 3.88
N THR A 252 3.33 -10.52 4.47
CA THR A 252 4.60 -11.20 4.23
C THR A 252 4.43 -12.70 4.51
N PHE A 253 5.50 -13.47 4.28
CA PHE A 253 5.50 -14.91 4.53
C PHE A 253 6.59 -15.29 5.51
N ALA A 254 6.28 -16.23 6.39
CA ALA A 254 7.25 -16.86 7.29
C ALA A 254 6.83 -18.28 7.63
N LYS A 255 7.77 -19.07 8.13
CA LYS A 255 7.44 -20.34 8.77
C LYS A 255 7.02 -20.07 10.22
N VAL A 256 5.75 -20.34 10.52
CA VAL A 256 5.19 -20.27 11.88
C VAL A 256 4.82 -21.68 12.28
N ASP A 257 5.42 -22.17 13.36
CA ASP A 257 5.25 -23.57 13.83
C ASP A 257 5.53 -24.61 12.73
N GLY A 258 6.58 -24.35 11.94
CA GLY A 258 7.02 -25.22 10.84
C GLY A 258 6.16 -25.16 9.57
N LYS A 259 5.00 -24.46 9.62
CA LYS A 259 4.10 -24.29 8.48
C LYS A 259 4.42 -23.00 7.72
N ASP A 260 4.33 -23.10 6.39
CA ASP A 260 4.40 -21.93 5.53
C ASP A 260 3.13 -21.07 5.74
N THR A 261 3.31 -19.84 6.18
CA THR A 261 2.22 -19.00 6.69
C THR A 261 2.29 -17.61 6.09
N LEU A 262 1.18 -17.16 5.52
CA LEU A 262 0.97 -15.76 5.22
C LEU A 262 0.65 -15.03 6.53
N ILE A 263 1.40 -13.99 6.82
CA ILE A 263 1.15 -13.05 7.91
C ILE A 263 0.57 -11.80 7.28
N GLY A 264 -0.67 -11.47 7.64
CA GLY A 264 -1.38 -10.30 7.15
C GLY A 264 -1.66 -9.30 8.27
N ALA A 265 -1.68 -8.01 7.92
CA ALA A 265 -2.17 -6.96 8.78
C ALA A 265 -3.31 -6.20 8.09
N TYR A 266 -4.38 -5.93 8.83
CA TYR A 266 -5.60 -5.27 8.35
C TYR A 266 -5.71 -3.82 8.86
N THR A 267 -6.69 -3.08 8.37
CA THR A 267 -7.03 -1.75 8.93
C THR A 267 -7.36 -1.87 10.41
N CYS A 268 -6.95 -0.90 11.21
CA CYS A 268 -6.90 -0.92 12.67
C CYS A 268 -5.90 -1.92 13.25
N SER A 269 -5.07 -2.49 12.39
CA SER A 269 -3.85 -3.24 12.72
C SER A 269 -3.99 -4.60 13.40
N PRO A 270 -5.09 -5.38 13.23
CA PRO A 270 -5.06 -6.78 13.62
C PRO A 270 -4.01 -7.55 12.80
N ILE A 271 -3.24 -8.39 13.49
CA ILE A 271 -2.28 -9.32 12.89
C ILE A 271 -2.95 -10.68 12.74
N VAL A 272 -2.85 -11.24 11.54
CA VAL A 272 -3.57 -12.44 11.14
C VAL A 272 -2.60 -13.46 10.56
N LEU A 273 -2.71 -14.70 11.01
CA LEU A 273 -1.98 -15.84 10.46
C LEU A 273 -2.91 -16.66 9.57
N ILE A 274 -2.42 -17.03 8.40
CA ILE A 274 -3.14 -17.84 7.42
C ILE A 274 -2.15 -18.88 6.87
N PRO A 275 -2.29 -20.17 7.22
CA PRO A 275 -1.48 -21.22 6.59
C PRO A 275 -1.68 -21.20 5.07
N VAL A 276 -0.58 -21.24 4.31
CA VAL A 276 -0.66 -21.21 2.83
C VAL A 276 -1.44 -22.41 2.30
N GLU A 277 -1.39 -23.55 3.00
CA GLU A 277 -2.15 -24.76 2.66
C GLU A 277 -3.68 -24.58 2.69
N ASP A 278 -4.19 -23.57 3.42
CA ASP A 278 -5.63 -23.27 3.52
C ASP A 278 -6.11 -22.34 2.39
N LEU A 279 -5.21 -21.72 1.67
CA LEU A 279 -5.50 -20.82 0.56
C LEU A 279 -5.86 -21.62 -0.70
N LYS A 280 -7.10 -22.11 -0.77
CA LYS A 280 -7.61 -22.90 -1.89
C LYS A 280 -8.52 -22.06 -2.77
N ASN A 281 -8.49 -22.34 -4.07
CA ASN A 281 -9.36 -21.66 -5.02
C ASN A 281 -10.85 -21.85 -4.67
N GLY A 282 -11.57 -20.73 -4.60
CA GLY A 282 -13.00 -20.69 -4.24
C GLY A 282 -13.29 -20.87 -2.76
N ALA A 283 -12.27 -21.03 -1.90
CA ALA A 283 -12.48 -21.18 -0.46
C ALA A 283 -12.89 -19.87 0.19
N GLN A 284 -13.69 -20.00 1.26
CA GLN A 284 -13.98 -18.93 2.22
C GLN A 284 -13.43 -19.38 3.57
N ILE A 285 -12.47 -18.65 4.10
CA ILE A 285 -11.75 -19.03 5.31
C ILE A 285 -11.80 -17.94 6.38
N GLU A 286 -11.51 -18.36 7.62
CA GLU A 286 -11.31 -17.47 8.75
C GLU A 286 -9.82 -17.27 8.95
N GLY A 287 -9.37 -16.01 8.93
CA GLY A 287 -8.00 -15.70 9.31
C GLY A 287 -7.83 -15.74 10.83
N HIS A 288 -6.75 -16.32 11.29
CA HIS A 288 -6.44 -16.46 12.71
C HIS A 288 -5.89 -15.14 13.26
N VAL A 289 -6.74 -14.30 13.82
CA VAL A 289 -6.31 -13.06 14.49
C VAL A 289 -5.56 -13.42 15.77
N ILE A 290 -4.33 -12.96 15.89
CA ILE A 290 -3.45 -13.28 17.01
C ILE A 290 -3.05 -12.05 17.85
N GLY A 291 -3.36 -10.87 17.36
CA GLY A 291 -3.05 -9.63 18.05
C GLY A 291 -3.57 -8.43 17.29
N ASP A 292 -3.57 -7.31 17.99
CA ASP A 292 -3.91 -6.00 17.44
C ASP A 292 -2.81 -5.01 17.86
N MET A 293 -2.26 -4.26 16.91
CA MET A 293 -1.19 -3.30 17.18
C MET A 293 -1.72 -1.90 17.52
N GLY A 294 -3.03 -1.74 17.62
CA GLY A 294 -3.69 -0.47 17.86
C GLY A 294 -4.15 0.23 16.57
N ASN A 295 -4.76 1.38 16.73
CA ASN A 295 -5.41 2.13 15.65
C ASN A 295 -4.43 2.48 14.52
N GLY A 296 -4.92 2.49 13.28
CA GLY A 296 -4.17 2.96 12.11
C GLY A 296 -4.26 2.04 10.90
N GLN A 297 -3.34 2.26 9.96
CA GLN A 297 -3.27 1.48 8.72
C GLN A 297 -1.85 0.94 8.55
N PRO A 298 -1.66 -0.38 8.56
CA PRO A 298 -0.40 -0.99 8.16
C PRO A 298 -0.07 -0.64 6.71
N ILE A 299 1.21 -0.40 6.43
CA ILE A 299 1.66 0.05 5.10
C ILE A 299 2.67 -0.92 4.50
N SER A 300 3.70 -1.30 5.26
CA SER A 300 4.74 -2.22 4.82
C SER A 300 4.97 -3.31 5.85
N MET A 301 5.29 -4.51 5.37
CA MET A 301 5.56 -5.66 6.22
C MET A 301 6.61 -6.55 5.57
N PHE A 302 7.63 -6.95 6.33
CA PHE A 302 8.66 -7.87 5.90
C PHE A 302 9.32 -8.57 7.09
N ILE A 303 10.05 -9.65 6.80
CA ILE A 303 10.85 -10.39 7.79
C ILE A 303 12.30 -9.93 7.71
N PHE A 304 12.92 -9.75 8.86
CA PHE A 304 14.34 -9.39 8.99
C PHE A 304 14.94 -10.02 10.25
N LYS A 305 16.26 -9.98 10.35
CA LYS A 305 16.92 -10.39 11.59
C LYS A 305 17.08 -9.21 12.53
N TYR A 306 16.43 -9.31 13.68
CA TYR A 306 16.55 -8.33 14.75
C TYR A 306 17.20 -8.99 15.96
N ASN A 307 18.38 -8.52 16.38
CA ASN A 307 19.20 -9.20 17.40
C ASN A 307 19.52 -10.67 17.08
N GLY A 308 19.64 -11.03 15.80
CA GLY A 308 19.91 -12.39 15.39
C GLY A 308 18.68 -13.30 15.30
N GLU A 309 17.49 -12.82 15.70
CA GLU A 309 16.23 -13.55 15.65
C GLU A 309 15.38 -13.08 14.47
N ASP A 310 14.71 -14.03 13.80
CA ASP A 310 13.75 -13.69 12.74
C ASP A 310 12.58 -12.94 13.36
N SER A 311 12.32 -11.75 12.84
CA SER A 311 11.32 -10.83 13.35
C SER A 311 10.52 -10.21 12.22
N LEU A 312 9.26 -9.97 12.47
CA LEU A 312 8.36 -9.21 11.62
C LEU A 312 8.55 -7.73 11.86
N PHE A 313 8.75 -6.95 10.81
CA PHE A 313 8.71 -5.49 10.84
C PHE A 313 7.41 -5.02 10.20
N VAL A 314 6.70 -4.11 10.87
CA VAL A 314 5.44 -3.55 10.38
C VAL A 314 5.43 -2.04 10.56
N THR A 315 5.23 -1.30 9.46
CA THR A 315 4.98 0.14 9.52
C THR A 315 3.49 0.44 9.62
N ASN A 316 3.15 1.58 10.18
CA ASN A 316 1.78 2.01 10.37
C ASN A 316 1.64 3.53 10.13
N ALA A 317 0.50 3.95 9.56
CA ALA A 317 0.23 5.36 9.27
C ALA A 317 -0.02 6.22 10.52
N ALA A 318 -0.35 5.62 11.67
CA ALA A 318 -0.79 6.33 12.86
C ALA A 318 0.19 6.28 14.03
N HIS A 319 1.13 5.34 14.03
CA HIS A 319 2.08 5.15 15.12
C HIS A 319 3.42 4.59 14.63
N ASP A 320 4.39 4.51 15.53
CA ASP A 320 5.72 3.99 15.24
C ASP A 320 5.67 2.54 14.73
N PRO A 321 6.63 2.14 13.86
CA PRO A 321 6.78 0.77 13.43
C PRO A 321 6.90 -0.20 14.60
N ARG A 322 6.47 -1.45 14.38
CA ARG A 322 6.56 -2.53 15.36
C ARG A 322 7.49 -3.62 14.88
N VAL A 323 8.23 -4.19 15.84
CA VAL A 323 9.02 -5.41 15.64
C VAL A 323 8.42 -6.52 16.49
N ILE A 324 8.08 -7.64 15.85
CA ILE A 324 7.46 -8.79 16.49
C ILE A 324 8.32 -10.03 16.21
N PRO A 325 8.94 -10.67 17.21
CA PRO A 325 9.68 -11.91 16.99
C PRO A 325 8.78 -12.98 16.41
N ILE A 326 9.23 -13.68 15.35
CA ILE A 326 8.45 -14.79 14.77
C ILE A 326 8.15 -15.88 15.79
N ALA A 327 9.09 -16.15 16.71
CA ALA A 327 8.87 -17.08 17.81
C ALA A 327 7.66 -16.74 18.69
N SER A 328 7.32 -15.44 18.83
CA SER A 328 6.14 -15.05 19.60
C SER A 328 4.82 -15.33 18.87
N LEU A 329 4.84 -15.41 17.55
CA LEU A 329 3.66 -15.74 16.76
C LEU A 329 3.28 -17.22 16.90
N GLN A 330 4.25 -18.11 17.11
CA GLN A 330 4.05 -19.55 17.26
C GLN A 330 3.20 -19.92 18.47
N HIS A 331 3.27 -19.11 19.51
CA HIS A 331 2.58 -19.34 20.80
C HIS A 331 1.40 -18.37 21.01
N ALA A 332 1.10 -17.57 20.00
CA ALA A 332 0.03 -16.59 20.11
C ALA A 332 -1.34 -17.28 20.16
N LYS A 333 -2.15 -16.89 21.13
CA LYS A 333 -3.55 -17.33 21.20
C LYS A 333 -4.34 -16.66 20.09
N VAL A 334 -5.12 -17.45 19.35
CA VAL A 334 -6.11 -16.92 18.41
C VAL A 334 -7.19 -16.18 19.17
N ILE A 335 -7.46 -14.95 18.79
CA ILE A 335 -8.54 -14.12 19.36
C ILE A 335 -9.83 -14.51 18.66
N THR A 336 -10.82 -14.93 19.44
CA THR A 336 -12.14 -15.37 18.95
C THR A 336 -13.23 -14.51 19.56
N GLU A 337 -14.45 -14.62 19.02
CA GLU A 337 -15.64 -13.97 19.56
C GLU A 337 -15.86 -14.27 21.05
N ALA A 338 -15.50 -15.49 21.50
CA ALA A 338 -15.59 -15.88 22.91
C ALA A 338 -14.58 -15.19 23.82
N ASP A 339 -13.49 -14.70 23.25
CA ASP A 339 -12.43 -13.99 23.99
C ASP A 339 -12.65 -12.48 24.01
N SER A 340 -13.60 -12.00 23.22
CA SER A 340 -13.86 -10.57 23.01
C SER A 340 -14.33 -9.93 24.32
N ASN A 341 -13.64 -8.87 24.72
CA ASN A 341 -14.08 -8.01 25.78
C ASN A 341 -15.03 -6.92 25.30
N HIS A 342 -15.30 -6.86 23.99
CA HIS A 342 -16.07 -5.81 23.32
C HIS A 342 -15.63 -4.39 23.72
N GLN A 343 -14.37 -4.24 24.10
CA GLN A 343 -13.83 -2.96 24.46
C GLN A 343 -13.47 -2.22 23.17
N PRO A 344 -14.11 -1.09 22.88
CA PRO A 344 -13.69 -0.29 21.75
C PRO A 344 -12.21 0.13 21.93
N ILE A 345 -11.46 0.23 20.84
CA ILE A 345 -10.07 0.71 20.78
C ILE A 345 -9.87 2.06 21.55
N LEU A 346 -10.95 2.75 21.80
CA LEU A 346 -11.01 4.00 22.56
C LEU A 346 -11.14 3.79 24.07
N ASP A 347 -11.05 2.54 24.56
CA ASP A 347 -10.88 2.31 25.97
C ASP A 347 -9.68 3.13 26.46
N THR A 348 -9.87 3.76 27.60
CA THR A 348 -8.90 4.66 28.25
C THR A 348 -7.55 4.01 28.56
N THR A 349 -7.41 2.71 28.39
CA THR A 349 -6.15 2.00 28.53
C THR A 349 -5.33 1.99 27.24
N GLY A 350 -5.95 2.12 26.05
CA GLY A 350 -5.27 2.15 24.75
C GLY A 350 -4.37 0.93 24.48
N LEU A 351 -4.53 -0.15 25.24
CA LEU A 351 -3.66 -1.31 25.15
C LEU A 351 -4.18 -2.25 24.08
N PRO A 352 -3.34 -2.59 23.08
CA PRO A 352 -3.67 -3.59 22.08
C PRO A 352 -3.86 -4.97 22.69
N ALA A 353 -4.72 -5.79 22.08
CA ALA A 353 -4.95 -7.18 22.49
C ALA A 353 -3.95 -8.13 21.82
N GLY A 354 -3.55 -9.19 22.52
CA GLY A 354 -2.70 -10.27 21.98
C GLY A 354 -1.26 -9.83 21.68
N VAL A 355 -0.71 -10.30 20.57
CA VAL A 355 0.67 -9.97 20.17
C VAL A 355 0.74 -8.58 19.60
N VAL A 356 1.54 -7.71 20.21
CA VAL A 356 1.61 -6.28 19.84
C VAL A 356 3.00 -5.83 19.38
N GLY A 357 4.02 -6.63 19.65
CA GLY A 357 5.40 -6.30 19.33
C GLY A 357 5.96 -5.12 20.11
N LYS A 358 7.23 -4.86 19.88
CA LYS A 358 7.97 -3.73 20.45
C LYS A 358 7.93 -2.55 19.47
N ALA A 359 7.56 -1.37 19.96
CA ALA A 359 7.66 -0.15 19.16
C ALA A 359 9.14 0.16 18.86
N VAL A 360 9.42 0.54 17.64
CA VAL A 360 10.73 1.04 17.21
C VAL A 360 10.58 2.51 16.91
N MET A 361 11.15 3.35 17.74
CA MET A 361 11.10 4.79 17.58
C MET A 361 12.09 5.20 16.49
N PHE A 362 11.58 5.57 15.32
CA PHE A 362 12.35 6.29 14.33
C PHE A 362 12.08 7.79 14.46
N VAL A 363 13.02 8.58 14.00
CA VAL A 363 12.82 10.03 13.89
C VAL A 363 11.83 10.29 12.74
N GLY A 364 10.58 10.52 13.09
CA GLY A 364 9.47 10.70 12.15
C GLY A 364 8.65 9.44 11.89
N SER A 365 7.48 9.59 11.26
CA SER A 365 6.63 8.47 10.88
C SER A 365 7.17 7.76 9.65
N SER A 366 7.38 6.44 9.74
CA SER A 366 7.73 5.60 8.60
C SER A 366 6.48 5.34 7.75
N LEU A 367 6.49 5.82 6.50
CA LEU A 367 5.39 5.61 5.56
C LEU A 367 5.55 4.30 4.81
N HIS A 368 6.74 4.05 4.24
CA HIS A 368 7.10 2.81 3.58
C HIS A 368 8.44 2.35 4.12
N ALA A 369 8.62 1.05 4.23
CA ALA A 369 9.89 0.44 4.54
C ALA A 369 10.04 -0.88 3.80
N ASP A 370 11.30 -1.27 3.55
CA ASP A 370 11.65 -2.59 3.03
C ASP A 370 13.05 -2.98 3.51
N LEU A 371 13.37 -4.25 3.42
CA LEU A 371 14.69 -4.74 3.78
C LEU A 371 15.70 -4.37 2.68
N LEU A 372 16.70 -3.57 3.02
CA LEU A 372 17.76 -3.20 2.07
C LEU A 372 18.78 -4.34 1.97
N ASP A 373 19.24 -4.83 3.11
CA ASP A 373 20.14 -5.97 3.26
C ASP A 373 20.12 -6.52 4.71
N ASP A 374 21.03 -7.41 5.04
CA ASP A 374 21.15 -7.99 6.38
C ASP A 374 21.52 -6.98 7.49
N LYS A 375 21.97 -5.78 7.11
CA LYS A 375 22.41 -4.71 8.02
C LYS A 375 21.49 -3.52 8.08
N PHE A 376 20.71 -3.26 7.00
CA PHE A 376 19.92 -2.06 6.87
C PHE A 376 18.50 -2.32 6.38
N ILE A 377 17.59 -1.58 6.94
CA ILE A 377 16.24 -1.33 6.42
C ILE A 377 16.29 0.00 5.68
N ILE A 378 15.60 0.14 4.55
CA ILE A 378 15.33 1.42 3.93
C ILE A 378 13.94 1.90 4.33
N SER A 379 13.84 3.14 4.77
CA SER A 379 12.57 3.73 5.20
C SER A 379 12.31 5.07 4.53
N LEU A 380 11.09 5.26 4.06
CA LEU A 380 10.56 6.54 3.64
C LEU A 380 9.87 7.18 4.83
N THR A 381 10.47 8.25 5.36
CA THR A 381 10.01 8.95 6.55
C THR A 381 9.47 10.34 6.21
N ARG A 382 8.61 10.88 7.06
CA ARG A 382 8.18 12.29 6.95
C ARG A 382 8.90 13.12 8.00
N ASN A 383 9.67 14.08 7.55
CA ASN A 383 10.33 15.04 8.42
C ASN A 383 9.30 15.92 9.13
N ALA A 384 9.26 15.87 10.45
CA ALA A 384 8.26 16.57 11.26
C ALA A 384 8.34 18.11 11.15
N ASN A 385 9.53 18.66 10.90
CA ASN A 385 9.74 20.10 10.83
C ASN A 385 9.38 20.68 9.46
N SER A 386 9.75 19.97 8.38
CA SER A 386 9.58 20.48 7.01
C SER A 386 8.36 19.89 6.29
N GLY A 387 7.84 18.76 6.76
CA GLY A 387 6.80 17.99 6.08
C GLY A 387 7.26 17.24 4.85
N ASN A 388 8.53 17.41 4.43
CA ASN A 388 9.10 16.72 3.28
C ASN A 388 9.32 15.23 3.57
N LEU A 389 9.46 14.43 2.52
CA LEU A 389 9.81 13.03 2.64
C LEU A 389 11.33 12.85 2.57
N ASN A 390 11.85 12.01 3.46
CA ASN A 390 13.24 11.57 3.46
C ASN A 390 13.30 10.08 3.16
N LEU A 391 14.35 9.63 2.51
CA LEU A 391 14.64 8.21 2.28
C LEU A 391 15.93 7.86 3.02
N GLU A 392 15.83 7.01 4.03
CA GLU A 392 16.89 6.80 5.02
C GLU A 392 17.15 5.31 5.25
N SER A 393 18.43 4.93 5.29
CA SER A 393 18.85 3.60 5.73
C SER A 393 18.93 3.56 7.25
N LEU A 394 18.25 2.60 7.85
CA LEU A 394 18.20 2.37 9.30
C LEU A 394 18.85 1.03 9.62
N PRO A 395 19.70 0.92 10.65
CA PRO A 395 20.35 -0.33 10.98
C PRO A 395 19.34 -1.38 11.50
N THR A 396 19.56 -2.64 11.14
CA THR A 396 18.73 -3.78 11.58
C THR A 396 18.99 -4.21 13.02
N PHE A 397 20.10 -3.79 13.59
CA PHE A 397 20.37 -4.00 15.03
C PHE A 397 19.63 -2.94 15.86
N PRO A 398 19.24 -3.26 17.09
CA PRO A 398 18.54 -2.30 17.93
C PRO A 398 19.44 -1.09 18.11
N LEU A 399 18.98 0.06 17.64
CA LEU A 399 19.38 1.29 18.28
C LEU A 399 18.91 1.13 19.72
N PRO A 400 19.81 1.16 20.71
CA PRO A 400 19.38 1.07 22.08
C PRO A 400 18.23 2.05 22.27
N SER A 401 17.11 1.60 22.80
CA SER A 401 15.97 2.47 23.12
C SER A 401 16.36 3.60 24.08
N GLY A 402 17.56 3.56 24.59
CA GLY A 402 18.21 4.56 25.41
C GLY A 402 19.22 5.46 24.71
N LEU A 403 19.39 5.42 23.39
CA LEU A 403 20.30 6.41 22.77
C LEU A 403 19.81 7.84 23.02
N ASN A 404 18.50 8.08 22.95
CA ASN A 404 17.94 9.36 23.32
C ASN A 404 17.99 9.61 24.84
N GLU A 405 17.72 8.59 25.64
CA GLU A 405 17.80 8.68 27.11
C GLU A 405 19.24 8.85 27.58
N ILE A 406 20.19 8.10 27.03
CA ILE A 406 21.61 8.18 27.38
C ILE A 406 22.21 9.54 26.98
N TRP A 407 21.81 10.11 25.82
CA TRP A 407 22.37 11.35 25.34
C TRP A 407 21.71 12.59 25.92
N SER A 408 20.44 12.52 26.31
CA SER A 408 19.71 13.68 26.82
C SER A 408 19.69 13.79 28.35
N GLU A 409 19.75 12.67 29.07
CA GLU A 409 19.49 12.67 30.52
C GLU A 409 20.70 12.29 31.40
N TYR A 410 21.65 11.51 30.90
CA TYR A 410 22.64 10.87 31.80
C TYR A 410 24.09 11.22 31.57
N ASP A 411 24.49 11.88 30.46
CA ASP A 411 25.89 12.08 30.10
C ASP A 411 26.37 13.55 30.09
N PHE A 412 25.66 14.46 30.72
CA PHE A 412 26.21 15.79 30.94
C PHE A 412 27.28 15.73 32.05
N LYS A 413 28.55 15.60 31.63
CA LYS A 413 29.64 15.91 32.55
C LYS A 413 29.44 17.35 33.03
N PRO A 414 29.42 17.59 34.36
CA PRO A 414 29.27 18.95 34.88
C PRO A 414 30.32 19.84 34.24
N LEU A 415 29.91 20.96 33.68
CA LEU A 415 30.82 21.97 33.16
C LEU A 415 31.80 22.30 34.30
N LYS A 416 33.11 22.13 34.06
CA LYS A 416 34.14 22.60 35.02
C LYS A 416 33.86 24.08 35.19
N LYS A 417 33.49 24.48 36.40
CA LYS A 417 33.49 25.90 36.79
C LYS A 417 34.94 26.37 36.71
N ASN A 418 35.24 27.27 35.79
CA ASN A 418 36.50 28.00 35.73
C ASN A 418 36.58 28.95 36.91
#